data_57284392737c73c85148f4cc1338c911
#
_entry.id   57284392737c73c85148f4cc1338c911
#
_cell.length_a   1.000
_cell.length_b   1.000
_cell.length_c   1.000
_cell.angle_alpha   90.00
_cell.angle_beta   90.00
_cell.angle_gamma   90.00
#
_symmetry.space_group_name_H-M   'P 1'
#
loop_
_entity.id
_entity.type
_entity.pdbx_description
1 polymer ?
#
loop_
_entity_poly.entity_id
_entity_poly.type
_entity_poly.pdbx_seq_one_letter_code
_entity_poly.pdbx_strand_id
1 'polypeptide(L)'
;EIDEVILSLNYQPERIQEIVGHGENTSLPIRYVVEPKPLGTGGAVKYAEPYLDGTTIVFNGDVLTEIDLAAVVDYHRSNNAKATIVLTPVDNPSAYGLVETDSNGNVKRFLEKPNPNEVTCNTINAGIYVLEPDSFDRIPTGTQYSIERRYFPSLIEQQETFIAYINNGYWLDIGTPDKYLQGHRDILDGRCQSGQFPEPGGRNPTIAPNALIDAAA
;
A
#
# COMPACT_ATOMS: atom_id res chain seq x y z
N GLU A 1 -1.78 6.37 -16.65
CA GLU A 1 -3.08 5.70 -16.53
C GLU A 1 -2.83 4.29 -15.99
N ILE A 2 -3.74 3.75 -15.17
CA ILE A 2 -3.68 2.37 -14.69
C ILE A 2 -4.52 1.54 -15.67
N ASP A 3 -3.97 0.46 -16.19
CA ASP A 3 -4.60 -0.36 -17.22
C ASP A 3 -5.24 -1.63 -16.66
N GLU A 4 -4.69 -2.19 -15.59
CA GLU A 4 -5.15 -3.41 -14.94
C GLU A 4 -4.83 -3.38 -13.43
N VAL A 5 -5.64 -4.06 -12.64
CA VAL A 5 -5.34 -4.35 -11.22
C VAL A 5 -5.05 -5.84 -11.08
N ILE A 6 -3.90 -6.17 -10.48
CA ILE A 6 -3.52 -7.56 -10.19
C ILE A 6 -3.64 -7.79 -8.69
N LEU A 7 -4.52 -8.68 -8.28
CA LEU A 7 -4.67 -9.11 -6.90
C LEU A 7 -3.87 -10.41 -6.68
N SER A 8 -2.74 -10.27 -5.97
CA SER A 8 -1.93 -11.41 -5.54
C SER A 8 -2.49 -11.96 -4.23
N LEU A 9 -2.99 -13.19 -4.26
CA LEU A 9 -3.76 -13.79 -3.18
C LEU A 9 -3.16 -15.12 -2.73
N ASN A 10 -3.27 -15.41 -1.43
CA ASN A 10 -3.00 -16.73 -0.87
C ASN A 10 -4.13 -17.20 0.04
N TYR A 11 -4.66 -16.32 0.89
CA TYR A 11 -5.70 -16.66 1.86
C TYR A 11 -7.10 -16.42 1.29
N GLN A 12 -7.96 -17.43 1.30
CA GLN A 12 -9.36 -17.40 0.82
C GLN A 12 -9.55 -16.76 -0.58
N PRO A 13 -8.76 -17.15 -1.60
CA PRO A 13 -8.81 -16.49 -2.89
C PRO A 13 -10.19 -16.58 -3.56
N GLU A 14 -10.90 -17.69 -3.44
CA GLU A 14 -12.23 -17.88 -4.03
C GLU A 14 -13.25 -16.89 -3.44
N ARG A 15 -13.19 -16.66 -2.12
CA ARG A 15 -14.09 -15.73 -1.45
C ARG A 15 -13.81 -14.28 -1.85
N ILE A 16 -12.54 -13.93 -2.02
CA ILE A 16 -12.16 -12.59 -2.51
C ILE A 16 -12.64 -12.40 -3.94
N GLN A 17 -12.43 -13.39 -4.81
CA GLN A 17 -12.90 -13.36 -6.19
C GLN A 17 -14.43 -13.23 -6.29
N GLU A 18 -15.17 -13.94 -5.45
CA GLU A 18 -16.64 -13.88 -5.38
C GLU A 18 -17.12 -12.47 -4.99
N ILE A 19 -16.45 -11.81 -4.06
CA ILE A 19 -16.86 -10.48 -3.56
C ILE A 19 -16.44 -9.36 -4.50
N VAL A 20 -15.21 -9.42 -5.02
CA VAL A 20 -14.60 -8.33 -5.82
C VAL A 20 -15.01 -8.41 -7.29
N GLY A 21 -15.24 -9.62 -7.83
CA GLY A 21 -15.58 -9.82 -9.24
C GLY A 21 -14.40 -9.62 -10.18
N HIS A 22 -14.68 -9.30 -11.44
CA HIS A 22 -13.65 -9.10 -12.47
C HIS A 22 -13.48 -7.64 -12.89
N GLY A 23 -13.96 -6.70 -12.09
CA GLY A 23 -13.84 -5.27 -12.37
C GLY A 23 -15.13 -4.62 -12.88
N GLU A 24 -16.26 -5.31 -12.85
CA GLU A 24 -17.56 -4.80 -13.32
C GLU A 24 -17.97 -3.49 -12.64
N ASN A 25 -17.51 -3.30 -11.39
CA ASN A 25 -17.81 -2.12 -10.58
C ASN A 25 -16.69 -1.08 -10.53
N THR A 26 -15.54 -1.32 -11.16
CA THR A 26 -14.33 -0.48 -10.99
C THR A 26 -13.84 0.19 -12.26
N SER A 27 -14.38 -0.08 -13.41
CA SER A 27 -13.89 0.40 -14.73
C SER A 27 -12.49 -0.09 -15.10
N LEU A 28 -11.87 -0.96 -14.28
CA LEU A 28 -10.56 -1.55 -14.50
C LEU A 28 -10.66 -3.07 -14.49
N PRO A 29 -10.01 -3.77 -15.44
CA PRO A 29 -9.89 -5.22 -15.38
C PRO A 29 -9.19 -5.66 -14.09
N ILE A 30 -9.67 -6.74 -13.49
CA ILE A 30 -9.04 -7.33 -12.31
C ILE A 30 -8.56 -8.73 -12.66
N ARG A 31 -7.27 -8.95 -12.48
CA ARG A 31 -6.60 -10.25 -12.61
C ARG A 31 -6.27 -10.82 -11.24
N TYR A 32 -6.49 -12.10 -11.08
CA TYR A 32 -6.15 -12.82 -9.85
C TYR A 32 -4.93 -13.71 -10.08
N VAL A 33 -3.95 -13.57 -9.20
CA VAL A 33 -2.76 -14.42 -9.14
C VAL A 33 -2.75 -15.11 -7.79
N VAL A 34 -3.00 -16.42 -7.80
CA VAL A 34 -3.11 -17.21 -6.55
C VAL A 34 -1.78 -17.89 -6.27
N GLU A 35 -1.15 -17.51 -5.17
CA GLU A 35 0.11 -18.09 -4.73
C GLU A 35 -0.10 -19.53 -4.21
N PRO A 36 0.73 -20.50 -4.60
CA PRO A 36 0.60 -21.90 -4.12
C PRO A 36 0.94 -22.06 -2.63
N LYS A 37 1.65 -21.09 -2.07
CA LYS A 37 2.01 -20.94 -0.65
C LYS A 37 2.38 -19.48 -0.43
N PRO A 38 2.35 -18.97 0.83
CA PRO A 38 2.77 -17.59 1.11
C PRO A 38 4.22 -17.35 0.66
N LEU A 39 4.41 -16.44 -0.30
CA LEU A 39 5.73 -16.09 -0.84
C LEU A 39 6.32 -14.82 -0.22
N GLY A 40 5.59 -14.16 0.67
CA GLY A 40 5.95 -12.87 1.25
C GLY A 40 5.81 -11.73 0.24
N THR A 41 5.95 -10.49 0.71
CA THR A 41 5.64 -9.27 -0.08
C THR A 41 6.40 -9.20 -1.41
N GLY A 42 7.70 -9.43 -1.41
CA GLY A 42 8.52 -9.44 -2.62
C GLY A 42 8.31 -10.68 -3.50
N GLY A 43 8.11 -11.85 -2.87
CA GLY A 43 7.84 -13.09 -3.61
C GLY A 43 6.49 -13.05 -4.32
N ALA A 44 5.48 -12.38 -3.76
CA ALA A 44 4.18 -12.13 -4.38
C ALA A 44 4.32 -11.28 -5.66
N VAL A 45 5.10 -10.18 -5.60
CA VAL A 45 5.41 -9.35 -6.77
C VAL A 45 6.13 -10.17 -7.83
N LYS A 46 7.17 -10.93 -7.46
CA LYS A 46 7.89 -11.81 -8.41
C LYS A 46 6.99 -12.88 -9.03
N TYR A 47 6.03 -13.38 -8.28
CA TYR A 47 5.09 -14.38 -8.79
C TYR A 47 4.08 -13.79 -9.78
N ALA A 48 3.74 -12.51 -9.61
CA ALA A 48 2.89 -11.76 -10.53
C ALA A 48 3.64 -11.19 -11.76
N GLU A 49 4.97 -11.18 -11.74
CA GLU A 49 5.84 -10.59 -12.80
C GLU A 49 5.45 -10.97 -14.23
N PRO A 50 5.05 -12.23 -14.58
CA PRO A 50 4.64 -12.57 -15.94
C PRO A 50 3.46 -11.77 -16.50
N TYR A 51 2.77 -11.03 -15.65
CA TYR A 51 1.62 -10.20 -16.00
C TYR A 51 1.93 -8.70 -15.90
N LEU A 52 3.17 -8.33 -15.56
CA LEU A 52 3.62 -6.94 -15.42
C LEU A 52 4.40 -6.54 -16.68
N ASP A 53 3.97 -5.49 -17.35
CA ASP A 53 4.55 -5.06 -18.65
C ASP A 53 5.23 -3.67 -18.58
N GLY A 54 5.32 -3.07 -17.41
CA GLY A 54 5.92 -1.74 -17.23
C GLY A 54 6.07 -1.33 -15.77
N THR A 55 6.28 -0.03 -15.56
CA THR A 55 6.32 0.57 -14.23
C THR A 55 5.10 0.14 -13.42
N THR A 56 5.32 -0.50 -12.29
CA THR A 56 4.28 -1.16 -11.49
C THR A 56 4.07 -0.44 -10.17
N ILE A 57 2.81 -0.16 -9.84
CA ILE A 57 2.44 0.31 -8.50
C ILE A 57 2.05 -0.91 -7.66
N VAL A 58 2.70 -1.07 -6.53
CA VAL A 58 2.42 -2.14 -5.56
C VAL A 58 1.77 -1.56 -4.32
N PHE A 59 0.67 -2.16 -3.89
CA PHE A 59 -0.05 -1.79 -2.67
C PHE A 59 -0.10 -2.96 -1.69
N ASN A 60 0.11 -2.68 -0.42
CA ASN A 60 -0.33 -3.58 0.64
C ASN A 60 -1.86 -3.54 0.71
N GLY A 61 -2.50 -4.71 0.73
CA GLY A 61 -3.96 -4.81 0.62
C GLY A 61 -4.75 -4.34 1.85
N ASP A 62 -4.07 -3.95 2.92
CA ASP A 62 -4.61 -3.46 4.19
C ASP A 62 -4.34 -1.97 4.44
N VAL A 63 -4.08 -1.20 3.38
CA VAL A 63 -3.84 0.26 3.46
C VAL A 63 -5.04 1.02 2.91
N LEU A 64 -5.57 1.94 3.71
CA LEU A 64 -6.56 2.94 3.31
C LEU A 64 -5.88 4.31 3.22
N THR A 65 -5.95 4.97 2.05
CA THR A 65 -5.22 6.23 1.82
C THR A 65 -5.87 7.10 0.75
N GLU A 66 -5.58 8.41 0.81
CA GLU A 66 -5.94 9.42 -0.19
C GLU A 66 -4.68 9.90 -0.92
N ILE A 67 -3.97 8.98 -1.55
CA ILE A 67 -2.75 9.33 -2.28
C ILE A 67 -3.02 9.65 -3.73
N ASP A 68 -2.38 10.69 -4.25
CA ASP A 68 -2.34 10.98 -5.69
C ASP A 68 -1.30 10.06 -6.36
N LEU A 69 -1.78 8.94 -6.91
CA LEU A 69 -0.92 7.98 -7.60
C LEU A 69 -0.25 8.56 -8.86
N ALA A 70 -0.90 9.49 -9.54
CA ALA A 70 -0.30 10.14 -10.71
C ALA A 70 0.93 10.95 -10.29
N ALA A 71 0.81 11.74 -9.21
CA ALA A 71 1.93 12.50 -8.66
C ALA A 71 3.08 11.60 -8.22
N VAL A 72 2.81 10.43 -7.63
CA VAL A 72 3.86 9.47 -7.23
C VAL A 72 4.59 8.90 -8.44
N VAL A 73 3.85 8.51 -9.49
CA VAL A 73 4.44 7.95 -10.72
C VAL A 73 5.24 9.02 -11.47
N ASP A 74 4.74 10.25 -11.55
CA ASP A 74 5.45 11.37 -12.19
C ASP A 74 6.74 11.71 -11.43
N TYR A 75 6.70 11.68 -10.10
CA TYR A 75 7.90 11.83 -9.26
C TYR A 75 8.91 10.71 -9.50
N HIS A 76 8.46 9.47 -9.54
CA HIS A 76 9.28 8.29 -9.85
C HIS A 76 10.01 8.45 -11.20
N ARG A 77 9.24 8.75 -12.26
CA ARG A 77 9.76 8.91 -13.63
C ARG A 77 10.72 10.11 -13.76
N SER A 78 10.38 11.24 -13.15
CA SER A 78 11.20 12.45 -13.20
C SER A 78 12.57 12.27 -12.56
N ASN A 79 12.69 11.33 -11.62
CA ASN A 79 13.95 11.00 -10.95
C ASN A 79 14.66 9.80 -11.59
N ASN A 80 14.12 9.20 -12.66
CA ASN A 80 14.60 7.95 -13.24
C ASN A 80 14.84 6.88 -12.16
N ALA A 81 13.90 6.76 -11.22
CA ALA A 81 14.05 5.89 -10.08
C ALA A 81 13.89 4.42 -10.46
N LYS A 82 14.66 3.55 -9.83
CA LYS A 82 14.50 2.10 -9.91
C LYS A 82 13.35 1.63 -9.00
N ALA A 83 13.22 2.30 -7.87
CA ALA A 83 12.13 2.13 -6.94
C ALA A 83 11.78 3.44 -6.25
N THR A 84 10.50 3.65 -5.99
CA THR A 84 9.98 4.72 -5.14
C THR A 84 9.16 4.09 -4.02
N ILE A 85 9.44 4.46 -2.79
CA ILE A 85 8.65 4.10 -1.62
C ILE A 85 7.83 5.30 -1.16
N VAL A 86 6.54 5.09 -0.93
CA VAL A 86 5.72 6.13 -0.30
C VAL A 86 5.90 6.07 1.21
N LEU A 87 6.16 7.23 1.79
CA LEU A 87 6.27 7.41 3.23
C LEU A 87 5.11 8.25 3.75
N THR A 88 4.71 7.99 4.99
CA THR A 88 3.78 8.83 5.73
C THR A 88 4.37 9.18 7.10
N PRO A 89 4.23 10.44 7.57
CA PRO A 89 4.62 10.81 8.92
C PRO A 89 3.60 10.29 9.93
N VAL A 90 4.07 9.76 11.06
CA VAL A 90 3.23 9.27 12.16
C VAL A 90 3.79 9.70 13.51
N ASP A 91 2.92 9.81 14.52
CA ASP A 91 3.34 10.19 15.86
C ASP A 91 4.16 9.11 16.57
N ASN A 92 3.86 7.83 16.30
CA ASN A 92 4.58 6.70 16.89
C ASN A 92 5.11 5.75 15.80
N PRO A 93 6.32 5.95 15.30
CA PRO A 93 6.89 5.16 14.20
C PRO A 93 7.40 3.77 14.61
N SER A 94 7.56 3.46 15.91
CA SER A 94 8.19 2.22 16.37
C SER A 94 7.43 0.94 16.02
N ALA A 95 6.14 1.04 15.69
CA ALA A 95 5.31 -0.10 15.29
C ALA A 95 5.47 -0.48 13.80
N TYR A 96 6.15 0.34 13.01
CA TYR A 96 6.20 0.26 11.55
C TYR A 96 7.64 0.15 11.03
N GLY A 97 7.78 0.05 9.71
CA GLY A 97 9.07 0.15 9.03
C GLY A 97 9.50 1.61 8.89
N LEU A 98 10.55 2.00 9.60
CA LEU A 98 11.12 3.34 9.57
C LEU A 98 12.02 3.51 8.33
N VAL A 99 11.93 4.65 7.67
CA VAL A 99 12.72 4.96 6.48
C VAL A 99 13.42 6.29 6.63
N GLU A 100 14.74 6.25 6.59
CA GLU A 100 15.59 7.44 6.61
C GLU A 100 15.97 7.84 5.18
N THR A 101 15.88 9.14 4.90
CA THR A 101 16.25 9.73 3.61
C THR A 101 17.31 10.80 3.77
N ASP A 102 18.05 11.06 2.70
CA ASP A 102 18.86 12.28 2.63
C ASP A 102 18.01 13.51 2.21
N SER A 103 18.67 14.67 2.13
CA SER A 103 18.03 15.94 1.75
C SER A 103 17.47 15.96 0.32
N ASN A 104 17.85 15.00 -0.51
CA ASN A 104 17.39 14.85 -1.90
C ASN A 104 16.28 13.81 -2.03
N GLY A 105 15.84 13.20 -0.90
CA GLY A 105 14.81 12.16 -0.89
C GLY A 105 15.34 10.76 -1.21
N ASN A 106 16.65 10.54 -1.36
CA ASN A 106 17.17 9.19 -1.53
C ASN A 106 17.06 8.40 -0.24
N VAL A 107 16.58 7.16 -0.32
CA VAL A 107 16.50 6.26 0.84
C VAL A 107 17.91 5.81 1.24
N LYS A 108 18.28 6.05 2.49
CA LYS A 108 19.57 5.68 3.06
C LYS A 108 19.52 4.45 3.95
N ARG A 109 18.40 4.30 4.65
CA ARG A 109 18.24 3.21 5.60
C ARG A 109 16.77 2.82 5.70
N PHE A 110 16.55 1.51 5.77
CA PHE A 110 15.25 0.92 6.04
C PHE A 110 15.37 0.03 7.29
N LEU A 111 14.54 0.29 8.30
CA LEU A 111 14.51 -0.43 9.56
C LEU A 111 13.11 -0.99 9.81
N GLU A 112 12.95 -2.28 9.65
CA GLU A 112 11.68 -2.95 9.93
C GLU A 112 11.51 -3.14 11.45
N LYS A 113 10.50 -2.47 12.02
CA LYS A 113 10.18 -2.49 13.46
C LYS A 113 11.40 -2.14 14.33
N PRO A 114 11.90 -0.90 14.25
CA PRO A 114 13.09 -0.47 14.97
C PRO A 114 12.88 -0.52 16.48
N ASN A 115 13.96 -0.72 17.23
CA ASN A 115 13.93 -0.48 18.66
C ASN A 115 13.70 1.01 18.95
N PRO A 116 13.13 1.39 20.10
CA PRO A 116 12.86 2.80 20.43
C PRO A 116 14.09 3.72 20.34
N ASN A 117 15.28 3.17 20.63
CA ASN A 117 16.57 3.90 20.56
C ASN A 117 17.10 4.09 19.13
N GLU A 118 16.49 3.43 18.14
CA GLU A 118 16.87 3.50 16.72
C GLU A 118 15.92 4.43 15.92
N VAL A 119 14.91 4.99 16.57
CA VAL A 119 13.94 5.89 15.96
C VAL A 119 14.59 7.27 15.80
N THR A 120 14.90 7.63 14.56
CA THR A 120 15.59 8.88 14.19
C THR A 120 14.71 9.84 13.40
N CYS A 121 13.58 9.35 12.86
CA CYS A 121 12.61 10.13 12.11
C CYS A 121 11.20 9.63 12.40
N ASN A 122 10.19 10.34 11.91
CA ASN A 122 8.77 9.98 12.06
C ASN A 122 8.15 9.46 10.77
N THR A 123 8.92 9.30 9.70
CA THR A 123 8.45 8.79 8.43
C THR A 123 8.54 7.28 8.37
N ILE A 124 7.42 6.65 8.06
CA ILE A 124 7.28 5.20 7.97
C ILE A 124 6.91 4.76 6.56
N ASN A 125 7.16 3.49 6.27
CA ASN A 125 6.69 2.83 5.07
C ASN A 125 5.16 2.81 5.03
N ALA A 126 4.57 3.47 4.02
CA ALA A 126 3.13 3.53 3.83
C ALA A 126 2.54 2.27 3.16
N GLY A 127 3.36 1.28 2.78
CA GLY A 127 2.92 0.07 2.09
C GLY A 127 2.55 0.29 0.61
N ILE A 128 3.11 1.33 0.00
CA ILE A 128 2.88 1.68 -1.40
C ILE A 128 4.21 1.93 -2.07
N TYR A 129 4.40 1.32 -3.24
CA TYR A 129 5.67 1.37 -3.97
C TYR A 129 5.42 1.56 -5.47
N VAL A 130 6.35 2.25 -6.14
CA VAL A 130 6.46 2.27 -7.61
C VAL A 130 7.77 1.60 -7.97
N LEU A 131 7.72 0.55 -8.77
CA LEU A 131 8.85 -0.33 -9.05
C LEU A 131 9.02 -0.52 -10.56
N GLU A 132 10.26 -0.52 -11.02
CA GLU A 132 10.60 -0.90 -12.38
C GLU A 132 10.77 -2.42 -12.53
N PRO A 133 10.25 -3.05 -13.60
CA PRO A 133 10.25 -4.51 -13.77
C PRO A 133 11.63 -5.15 -13.72
N ASP A 134 12.64 -4.52 -14.32
CA ASP A 134 14.02 -5.01 -14.32
C ASP A 134 14.65 -5.08 -12.92
N SER A 135 14.01 -4.45 -11.93
CA SER A 135 14.41 -4.55 -10.54
C SER A 135 14.01 -5.88 -9.88
N PHE A 136 13.08 -6.65 -10.49
CA PHE A 136 12.59 -7.91 -9.92
C PHE A 136 13.53 -9.09 -10.16
N ASP A 137 14.54 -8.98 -11.04
CA ASP A 137 15.53 -10.03 -11.30
C ASP A 137 16.31 -10.45 -10.05
N ARG A 138 16.44 -9.57 -9.07
CA ARG A 138 17.05 -9.85 -7.76
C ARG A 138 16.20 -10.71 -6.83
N ILE A 139 14.91 -10.92 -7.16
CA ILE A 139 13.98 -11.71 -6.36
C ILE A 139 13.94 -13.13 -6.90
N PRO A 140 14.36 -14.16 -6.13
CA PRO A 140 14.33 -15.54 -6.57
C PRO A 140 12.89 -16.04 -6.77
N THR A 141 12.61 -16.68 -7.90
CA THR A 141 11.29 -17.24 -8.21
C THR A 141 10.88 -18.33 -7.22
N GLY A 142 9.61 -18.33 -6.80
CA GLY A 142 9.01 -19.36 -5.95
C GLY A 142 9.56 -19.42 -4.51
N THR A 143 10.30 -18.40 -4.09
CA THR A 143 10.93 -18.30 -2.78
C THR A 143 10.21 -17.27 -1.91
N GLN A 144 10.07 -17.56 -0.63
CA GLN A 144 9.61 -16.56 0.33
C GLN A 144 10.62 -15.43 0.45
N TYR A 145 10.18 -14.23 0.06
CA TYR A 145 11.04 -13.06 -0.03
C TYR A 145 10.30 -11.81 0.45
N SER A 146 10.87 -11.09 1.42
CA SER A 146 10.32 -9.83 1.91
C SER A 146 10.87 -8.66 1.12
N ILE A 147 9.98 -7.76 0.68
CA ILE A 147 10.35 -6.53 0.01
C ILE A 147 11.12 -5.61 0.99
N GLU A 148 10.68 -5.54 2.24
CA GLU A 148 11.19 -4.64 3.26
C GLU A 148 12.56 -5.10 3.81
N ARG A 149 12.71 -6.41 4.02
CA ARG A 149 13.91 -6.98 4.67
C ARG A 149 15.02 -7.37 3.71
N ARG A 150 14.71 -7.51 2.43
CA ARG A 150 15.67 -7.99 1.43
C ARG A 150 15.76 -7.11 0.20
N TYR A 151 14.62 -6.82 -0.44
CA TYR A 151 14.61 -6.07 -1.69
C TYR A 151 15.09 -4.63 -1.49
N PHE A 152 14.49 -3.84 -0.59
CA PHE A 152 14.92 -2.47 -0.33
C PHE A 152 16.37 -2.36 0.16
N PRO A 153 16.84 -3.17 1.12
CA PRO A 153 18.25 -3.18 1.48
C PRO A 153 19.17 -3.45 0.28
N SER A 154 18.80 -4.38 -0.61
CA SER A 154 19.61 -4.67 -1.80
C SER A 154 19.71 -3.52 -2.79
N LEU A 155 18.68 -2.66 -2.90
CA LEU A 155 18.73 -1.44 -3.71
C LEU A 155 19.75 -0.45 -3.14
N ILE A 156 19.73 -0.27 -1.81
CA ILE A 156 20.67 0.62 -1.10
C ILE A 156 22.10 0.12 -1.24
N GLU A 157 22.34 -1.17 -1.02
CA GLU A 157 23.67 -1.80 -1.13
C GLU A 157 24.25 -1.68 -2.54
N GLN A 158 23.42 -1.79 -3.57
CA GLN A 158 23.81 -1.66 -4.98
C GLN A 158 23.82 -0.21 -5.48
N GLN A 159 23.53 0.75 -4.62
CA GLN A 159 23.46 2.18 -4.96
C GLN A 159 22.49 2.50 -6.12
N GLU A 160 21.41 1.75 -6.21
CA GLU A 160 20.34 2.01 -7.16
C GLU A 160 19.59 3.29 -6.80
N THR A 161 18.95 3.92 -7.78
CA THR A 161 18.11 5.09 -7.53
C THR A 161 16.84 4.67 -6.80
N PHE A 162 16.90 4.64 -5.47
CA PHE A 162 15.80 4.32 -4.57
C PHE A 162 15.42 5.57 -3.78
N ILE A 163 14.24 6.11 -4.06
CA ILE A 163 13.77 7.40 -3.54
C ILE A 163 12.49 7.25 -2.74
N ALA A 164 12.22 8.26 -1.92
CA ALA A 164 11.01 8.33 -1.09
C ALA A 164 10.10 9.48 -1.55
N TYR A 165 8.81 9.19 -1.64
CA TYR A 165 7.75 10.17 -1.82
C TYR A 165 6.99 10.34 -0.51
N ILE A 166 6.90 11.55 0.04
CA ILE A 166 6.21 11.79 1.31
C ILE A 166 4.75 12.15 1.03
N ASN A 167 3.82 11.31 1.48
CA ASN A 167 2.39 11.58 1.48
C ASN A 167 1.97 12.12 2.84
N ASN A 168 1.45 13.36 2.86
CA ASN A 168 0.89 14.00 4.05
C ASN A 168 -0.65 13.90 4.11
N GLY A 169 -1.27 13.22 3.13
CA GLY A 169 -2.71 12.93 3.12
C GLY A 169 -3.10 11.84 4.11
N TYR A 170 -4.40 11.54 4.12
CA TYR A 170 -4.92 10.47 4.97
C TYR A 170 -4.23 9.13 4.69
N TRP A 171 -3.86 8.43 5.75
CA TRP A 171 -3.30 7.09 5.69
C TRP A 171 -3.67 6.30 6.95
N LEU A 172 -4.12 5.07 6.78
CA LEU A 172 -4.43 4.14 7.86
C LEU A 172 -4.16 2.69 7.41
N ASP A 173 -3.37 1.97 8.19
CA ASP A 173 -3.23 0.52 8.09
C ASP A 173 -4.41 -0.12 8.84
N ILE A 174 -5.30 -0.83 8.12
CA ILE A 174 -6.53 -1.43 8.65
C ILE A 174 -6.34 -2.91 9.06
N GLY A 175 -5.11 -3.35 9.28
CA GLY A 175 -4.74 -4.74 9.57
C GLY A 175 -5.20 -5.27 10.93
N THR A 176 -5.89 -4.47 11.77
CA THR A 176 -6.48 -4.92 13.05
C THR A 176 -7.94 -4.53 13.15
N PRO A 177 -8.78 -5.26 13.95
CA PRO A 177 -10.19 -4.91 14.13
C PRO A 177 -10.41 -3.46 14.60
N ASP A 178 -9.59 -2.96 15.52
CA ASP A 178 -9.72 -1.61 16.03
C ASP A 178 -9.43 -0.56 14.96
N LYS A 179 -8.37 -0.75 14.15
CA LYS A 179 -8.03 0.12 13.05
C LYS A 179 -9.03 0.02 11.90
N TYR A 180 -9.56 -1.17 11.64
CA TYR A 180 -10.65 -1.35 10.69
C TYR A 180 -11.88 -0.54 11.08
N LEU A 181 -12.31 -0.61 12.35
CA LEU A 181 -13.39 0.22 12.89
C LEU A 181 -13.05 1.71 12.86
N GLN A 182 -11.79 2.07 13.11
CA GLN A 182 -11.32 3.45 12.99
C GLN A 182 -11.48 3.97 11.55
N GLY A 183 -11.10 3.19 10.54
CA GLY A 183 -11.30 3.55 9.13
C GLY A 183 -12.76 3.85 8.79
N HIS A 184 -13.70 3.03 9.28
CA HIS A 184 -15.13 3.28 9.12
C HIS A 184 -15.57 4.61 9.75
N ARG A 185 -15.12 4.89 10.97
CA ARG A 185 -15.42 6.17 11.66
C ARG A 185 -14.83 7.36 10.90
N ASP A 186 -13.60 7.24 10.42
CA ASP A 186 -12.91 8.31 9.69
C ASP A 186 -13.62 8.65 8.36
N ILE A 187 -14.15 7.64 7.66
CA ILE A 187 -14.99 7.85 6.46
C ILE A 187 -16.30 8.55 6.84
N LEU A 188 -16.99 8.06 7.86
CA LEU A 188 -18.27 8.65 8.30
C LEU A 188 -18.12 10.08 8.82
N ASP A 189 -17.01 10.39 9.48
CA ASP A 189 -16.68 11.72 9.98
C ASP A 189 -16.12 12.65 8.89
N GLY A 190 -15.90 12.16 7.67
CA GLY A 190 -15.33 12.93 6.56
C GLY A 190 -13.83 13.21 6.68
N ARG A 191 -13.12 12.46 7.53
CA ARG A 191 -11.66 12.53 7.68
C ARG A 191 -10.93 11.79 6.56
N CYS A 192 -11.59 10.81 5.95
CA CYS A 192 -11.15 10.10 4.77
C CYS A 192 -12.22 10.25 3.69
N GLN A 193 -11.87 10.83 2.55
CA GLN A 193 -12.77 10.94 1.41
C GLN A 193 -12.68 9.66 0.59
N SER A 194 -13.75 8.88 0.60
CA SER A 194 -13.88 7.74 -0.30
C SER A 194 -14.77 8.13 -1.46
N GLY A 195 -14.25 8.07 -2.68
CA GLY A 195 -15.01 8.38 -3.89
C GLY A 195 -16.27 7.49 -4.12
N GLN A 196 -16.43 6.44 -3.31
CA GLN A 196 -17.59 5.56 -3.34
C GLN A 196 -18.70 5.96 -2.36
N PHE A 197 -18.43 6.87 -1.44
CA PHE A 197 -19.43 7.35 -0.49
C PHE A 197 -19.82 8.79 -0.84
N PRO A 198 -21.14 9.12 -0.75
CA PRO A 198 -21.55 10.49 -1.00
C PRO A 198 -20.85 11.43 -0.03
N GLU A 199 -20.50 12.62 -0.54
CA GLU A 199 -19.93 13.72 0.23
C GLU A 199 -20.53 13.80 1.64
N PRO A 200 -19.72 13.99 2.71
CA PRO A 200 -20.24 14.14 4.07
C PRO A 200 -20.94 15.49 4.24
N GLY A 201 -21.99 15.71 3.49
CA GLY A 201 -22.84 16.91 3.51
C GLY A 201 -24.20 16.66 4.14
N GLY A 202 -24.58 15.43 4.32
CA GLY A 202 -25.78 15.05 5.04
C GLY A 202 -25.42 14.63 6.46
N ARG A 203 -25.52 15.52 7.41
CA ARG A 203 -25.36 15.25 8.85
C ARG A 203 -26.38 14.26 9.44
N ASN A 204 -27.14 13.58 8.62
CA ASN A 204 -28.02 12.49 9.01
C ASN A 204 -27.52 11.22 8.36
N PRO A 205 -27.07 10.25 9.15
CA PRO A 205 -26.80 8.92 8.62
C PRO A 205 -28.07 8.46 7.89
N THR A 206 -27.91 7.94 6.68
CA THR A 206 -29.03 7.34 5.96
C THR A 206 -29.43 6.08 6.72
N ILE A 207 -30.45 6.22 7.57
CA ILE A 207 -30.97 5.11 8.34
C ILE A 207 -31.92 4.34 7.43
N ALA A 208 -31.59 3.08 7.15
CA ALA A 208 -32.49 2.22 6.37
C ALA A 208 -33.85 2.13 7.05
N PRO A 209 -34.97 2.08 6.29
CA PRO A 209 -36.32 2.05 6.88
C PRO A 209 -36.59 0.89 7.84
N ASN A 210 -35.80 -0.18 7.74
CA ASN A 210 -35.86 -1.38 8.60
C ASN A 210 -34.77 -1.43 9.68
N ALA A 211 -34.00 -0.36 9.88
CA ALA A 211 -32.98 -0.30 10.93
C ALA A 211 -33.64 -0.20 12.30
N LEU A 212 -33.19 -1.03 13.23
CA LEU A 212 -33.54 -0.93 14.65
C LEU A 212 -32.41 -0.16 15.34
N ILE A 213 -32.72 1.00 15.86
CA ILE A 213 -31.78 1.83 16.63
C ILE A 213 -32.14 1.69 18.08
N ASP A 214 -31.18 1.32 18.91
CA ASP A 214 -31.37 1.31 20.36
C ASP A 214 -31.61 2.72 20.86
N ALA A 215 -32.53 2.88 21.81
CA ALA A 215 -32.90 4.19 22.37
C ALA A 215 -31.76 4.85 23.16
N ALA A 216 -30.67 4.11 23.44
CA ALA A 216 -29.48 4.59 24.11
C ALA A 216 -28.32 4.92 23.12
N ALA A 217 -28.55 4.81 21.80
CA ALA A 217 -27.55 5.06 20.78
C ALA A 217 -27.38 6.56 20.45
#